data_00cadc8c90b645b42df3573251cd2002
#
_entry.id   00cadc8c90b645b42df3573251cd2002
#
_cell.length_a   1.000
_cell.length_b   1.000
_cell.length_c   1.000
_cell.angle_alpha   90.00
_cell.angle_beta   90.00
_cell.angle_gamma   90.00
#
_symmetry.space_group_name_H-M   'P 1'
#
loop_
_entity.id
_entity.type
_entity.pdbx_description
1 polymer ?
#
loop_
_entity_poly.entity_id
_entity_poly.type
_entity_poly.pdbx_seq_one_letter_code
_entity_poly.pdbx_strand_id
1 'polypeptide(L)'
;MNKPLVSIVTPCYNGESYLSRFFDSILNQTYTNLEVVLINDGSTDRTENVVNQYRSLFDKKGITLIYEFQKNAGQAAALNRGLKLFTGEYVTWIDSDDEIMPDFIKTKIEFLEKHSEYVYCYGKAVVVDEDEPDKIINVFEKREKNGRYTFFEDVLMVRDIFFPGYLVKTAALEKVILNREIYTGAGGQNAQILLPLGWYYGEPGYVENSVYKYYVRSDSHSHSQNTSEKVIQQLYNYEQILLHTLERISDKKILKYNDIVKKYYAKLRFGNAVDTKKAELIKKHYLELKKTGTATKKDFALYIKYTNRVLRNILHIG
;
A
#
# COMPACT_ATOMS: atom_id res chain seq x y z
N MET A 1 -2.02 -5.13 34.16
CA MET A 1 -1.34 -4.14 33.32
C MET A 1 -2.38 -3.47 32.45
N ASN A 2 -2.33 -2.14 32.27
CA ASN A 2 -3.20 -1.47 31.31
C ASN A 2 -2.86 -1.98 29.90
N LYS A 3 -3.87 -2.30 29.12
CA LYS A 3 -3.68 -2.67 27.72
C LYS A 3 -3.18 -1.43 26.94
N PRO A 4 -2.13 -1.51 26.11
CA PRO A 4 -1.68 -0.35 25.34
C PRO A 4 -2.77 0.16 24.37
N LEU A 5 -2.81 1.46 24.13
CA LEU A 5 -3.76 2.05 23.17
C LEU A 5 -3.32 1.75 21.75
N VAL A 6 -4.25 1.29 20.91
CA VAL A 6 -4.04 1.06 19.50
C VAL A 6 -4.87 2.03 18.67
N SER A 7 -4.20 2.75 17.79
CA SER A 7 -4.85 3.68 16.85
C SER A 7 -5.07 3.01 15.50
N ILE A 8 -6.27 3.15 14.98
CA ILE A 8 -6.65 2.74 13.62
C ILE A 8 -6.84 4.02 12.81
N VAL A 9 -5.93 4.29 11.88
CA VAL A 9 -5.99 5.48 11.01
C VAL A 9 -6.57 5.09 9.66
N THR A 10 -7.64 5.76 9.24
CA THR A 10 -8.40 5.39 8.04
C THR A 10 -8.75 6.61 7.21
N PRO A 11 -8.15 6.78 6.02
CA PRO A 11 -8.66 7.66 4.99
C PRO A 11 -9.97 7.12 4.41
N CYS A 12 -10.94 7.99 4.16
CA CYS A 12 -12.22 7.63 3.55
C CYS A 12 -12.64 8.66 2.50
N TYR A 13 -13.04 8.19 1.33
CA TYR A 13 -13.65 9.01 0.28
C TYR A 13 -14.83 8.27 -0.33
N ASN A 14 -16.04 8.88 -0.28
CA ASN A 14 -17.30 8.31 -0.76
C ASN A 14 -17.56 6.91 -0.18
N GLY A 15 -17.59 6.82 1.15
CA GLY A 15 -17.68 5.58 1.92
C GLY A 15 -19.10 5.13 2.25
N GLU A 16 -20.14 5.79 1.75
CA GLU A 16 -21.54 5.53 2.13
C GLU A 16 -21.91 4.04 2.09
N SER A 17 -21.45 3.30 1.10
CA SER A 17 -21.85 1.91 0.86
C SER A 17 -21.06 0.87 1.66
N TYR A 18 -19.86 1.20 2.16
CA TYR A 18 -18.98 0.21 2.77
C TYR A 18 -18.48 0.57 4.18
N LEU A 19 -18.56 1.83 4.58
CA LEU A 19 -18.04 2.29 5.87
C LEU A 19 -18.71 1.60 7.08
N SER A 20 -19.97 1.20 6.96
CA SER A 20 -20.67 0.45 8.00
C SER A 20 -19.98 -0.89 8.27
N ARG A 21 -19.63 -1.65 7.24
CA ARG A 21 -18.90 -2.92 7.38
C ARG A 21 -17.56 -2.73 8.08
N PHE A 22 -16.81 -1.71 7.69
CA PHE A 22 -15.56 -1.35 8.34
C PHE A 22 -15.75 -1.05 9.83
N PHE A 23 -16.71 -0.20 10.19
CA PHE A 23 -17.00 0.15 11.58
C PHE A 23 -17.47 -1.05 12.40
N ASP A 24 -18.33 -1.88 11.85
CA ASP A 24 -18.78 -3.11 12.51
C ASP A 24 -17.61 -4.04 12.80
N SER A 25 -16.64 -4.14 11.88
CA SER A 25 -15.44 -4.96 12.08
C SER A 25 -14.57 -4.46 13.24
N ILE A 26 -14.52 -3.13 13.47
CA ILE A 26 -13.82 -2.53 14.61
C ILE A 26 -14.59 -2.75 15.89
N LEU A 27 -15.91 -2.51 15.89
CA LEU A 27 -16.77 -2.72 17.07
C LEU A 27 -16.79 -4.18 17.53
N ASN A 28 -16.51 -5.12 16.64
CA ASN A 28 -16.41 -6.56 16.92
C ASN A 28 -15.00 -7.01 17.34
N GLN A 29 -14.02 -6.10 17.44
CA GLN A 29 -12.70 -6.50 17.93
C GLN A 29 -12.74 -6.97 19.37
N THR A 30 -12.01 -8.06 19.65
CA THR A 30 -11.84 -8.57 21.04
C THR A 30 -10.86 -7.75 21.88
N TYR A 31 -10.06 -6.92 21.22
CA TYR A 31 -9.21 -5.91 21.85
C TYR A 31 -9.99 -4.59 21.96
N THR A 32 -10.08 -4.05 23.18
CA THR A 32 -11.01 -2.96 23.47
C THR A 32 -10.38 -1.57 23.66
N ASN A 33 -9.06 -1.49 23.93
CA ASN A 33 -8.39 -0.20 24.10
C ASN A 33 -7.98 0.38 22.74
N LEU A 34 -8.96 0.91 22.03
CA LEU A 34 -8.84 1.39 20.65
C LEU A 34 -9.21 2.86 20.52
N GLU A 35 -8.57 3.54 19.58
CA GLU A 35 -9.07 4.77 18.97
C GLU A 35 -9.12 4.61 17.47
N VAL A 36 -10.09 5.27 16.83
CA VAL A 36 -10.26 5.32 15.38
C VAL A 36 -10.10 6.76 14.94
N VAL A 37 -9.18 7.00 14.01
CA VAL A 37 -8.98 8.30 13.38
C VAL A 37 -9.42 8.21 11.92
N LEU A 38 -10.64 8.67 11.64
CA LEU A 38 -11.23 8.67 10.32
C LEU A 38 -11.09 10.06 9.68
N ILE A 39 -10.42 10.12 8.55
CA ILE A 39 -10.30 11.33 7.75
C ILE A 39 -11.16 11.23 6.49
N ASN A 40 -12.23 12.00 6.46
CA ASN A 40 -13.09 12.13 5.28
C ASN A 40 -12.43 13.08 4.28
N ASP A 41 -11.91 12.52 3.18
CA ASP A 41 -11.20 13.24 2.14
C ASP A 41 -12.15 13.89 1.11
N GLY A 42 -13.09 14.68 1.59
CA GLY A 42 -13.99 15.46 0.74
C GLY A 42 -15.10 14.64 0.07
N SER A 43 -15.67 13.65 0.77
CA SER A 43 -16.79 12.86 0.25
C SER A 43 -17.96 13.72 -0.15
N THR A 44 -18.64 13.34 -1.22
CA THR A 44 -19.81 14.01 -1.79
C THR A 44 -21.11 13.20 -1.64
N ASP A 45 -21.00 12.00 -1.10
CA ASP A 45 -22.10 11.10 -0.77
C ASP A 45 -22.54 11.25 0.70
N ARG A 46 -23.27 10.29 1.24
CA ARG A 46 -23.75 10.32 2.64
C ARG A 46 -22.77 9.71 3.64
N THR A 47 -21.46 9.70 3.34
CA THR A 47 -20.41 9.18 4.24
C THR A 47 -20.52 9.76 5.66
N GLU A 48 -20.72 11.09 5.82
CA GLU A 48 -20.83 11.73 7.12
C GLU A 48 -22.05 11.25 7.91
N ASN A 49 -23.16 10.95 7.22
CA ASN A 49 -24.36 10.41 7.87
C ASN A 49 -24.05 9.03 8.48
N VAL A 50 -23.30 8.18 7.78
CA VAL A 50 -22.87 6.88 8.30
C VAL A 50 -22.00 7.07 9.55
N VAL A 51 -21.01 7.97 9.51
CA VAL A 51 -20.18 8.28 10.68
C VAL A 51 -21.02 8.68 11.88
N ASN A 52 -21.99 9.59 11.68
CA ASN A 52 -22.85 10.09 12.76
C ASN A 52 -23.73 8.99 13.38
N GLN A 53 -24.21 8.03 12.60
CA GLN A 53 -24.95 6.87 13.10
C GLN A 53 -24.11 5.97 14.03
N TYR A 54 -22.81 5.86 13.76
CA TYR A 54 -21.91 5.01 14.53
C TYR A 54 -21.31 5.64 15.77
N ARG A 55 -21.34 6.98 15.94
CA ARG A 55 -20.74 7.67 17.13
C ARG A 55 -21.20 7.06 18.46
N SER A 56 -22.51 6.90 18.65
CA SER A 56 -23.05 6.35 19.90
C SER A 56 -22.67 4.87 20.12
N LEU A 57 -22.39 4.11 19.06
CA LEU A 57 -21.93 2.72 19.17
C LEU A 57 -20.47 2.66 19.62
N PHE A 58 -19.61 3.50 19.07
CA PHE A 58 -18.24 3.65 19.52
C PHE A 58 -18.16 4.11 20.97
N ASP A 59 -18.94 5.14 21.36
CA ASP A 59 -19.02 5.62 22.75
C ASP A 59 -19.44 4.52 23.73
N LYS A 60 -20.46 3.72 23.38
CA LYS A 60 -20.91 2.58 24.21
C LYS A 60 -19.85 1.50 24.38
N LYS A 61 -18.96 1.33 23.40
CA LYS A 61 -17.84 0.38 23.45
C LYS A 61 -16.59 0.97 24.13
N GLY A 62 -16.60 2.27 24.47
CA GLY A 62 -15.44 2.98 25.03
C GLY A 62 -14.31 3.17 24.03
N ILE A 63 -14.62 3.17 22.72
CA ILE A 63 -13.67 3.41 21.65
C ILE A 63 -13.78 4.87 21.21
N THR A 64 -12.67 5.60 21.23
CA THR A 64 -12.64 6.99 20.76
C THR A 64 -12.72 7.06 19.25
N LEU A 65 -13.72 7.78 18.72
CA LEU A 65 -13.84 8.06 17.28
C LEU A 65 -13.49 9.54 17.01
N ILE A 66 -12.31 9.77 16.46
CA ILE A 66 -11.85 11.07 15.94
C ILE A 66 -12.26 11.13 14.46
N TYR A 67 -13.11 12.08 14.11
CA TYR A 67 -13.55 12.32 12.74
C TYR A 67 -13.17 13.71 12.31
N GLU A 68 -12.47 13.81 11.18
CA GLU A 68 -12.18 15.07 10.53
C GLU A 68 -12.54 15.03 9.05
N PHE A 69 -13.06 16.16 8.57
CA PHE A 69 -13.32 16.42 7.15
C PHE A 69 -12.21 17.31 6.58
N GLN A 70 -11.75 16.99 5.37
CA GLN A 70 -10.88 17.86 4.59
C GLN A 70 -11.40 17.98 3.14
N LYS A 71 -10.99 19.02 2.44
CA LYS A 71 -11.18 19.08 0.98
C LYS A 71 -10.37 17.95 0.35
N ASN A 72 -10.95 17.28 -0.66
CA ASN A 72 -10.26 16.15 -1.32
C ASN A 72 -8.85 16.54 -1.77
N ALA A 73 -7.88 15.83 -1.25
CA ALA A 73 -6.45 15.99 -1.51
C ALA A 73 -5.73 14.67 -1.76
N GLY A 74 -6.50 13.57 -1.83
CA GLY A 74 -6.03 12.21 -2.07
C GLY A 74 -5.65 11.45 -0.81
N GLN A 75 -5.64 10.12 -0.94
CA GLN A 75 -5.49 9.17 0.16
C GLN A 75 -4.23 9.43 1.02
N ALA A 76 -3.09 9.75 0.40
CA ALA A 76 -1.85 10.03 1.14
C ALA A 76 -1.94 11.31 1.99
N ALA A 77 -2.64 12.34 1.49
CA ALA A 77 -2.87 13.57 2.26
C ALA A 77 -3.80 13.33 3.43
N ALA A 78 -4.87 12.56 3.23
CA ALA A 78 -5.78 12.16 4.31
C ALA A 78 -5.06 11.29 5.34
N LEU A 79 -4.23 10.33 4.91
CA LEU A 79 -3.41 9.53 5.83
C LEU A 79 -2.46 10.42 6.65
N ASN A 80 -1.77 11.39 6.03
CA ASN A 80 -0.91 12.35 6.74
C ASN A 80 -1.65 13.11 7.84
N ARG A 81 -2.88 13.54 7.55
CA ARG A 81 -3.71 14.21 8.56
C ARG A 81 -4.01 13.26 9.72
N GLY A 82 -4.44 12.03 9.43
CA GLY A 82 -4.70 11.01 10.45
C GLY A 82 -3.46 10.62 11.25
N LEU A 83 -2.31 10.50 10.61
CA LEU A 83 -1.04 10.20 11.28
C LEU A 83 -0.61 11.29 12.28
N LYS A 84 -1.06 12.54 12.13
CA LYS A 84 -0.80 13.63 13.06
C LYS A 84 -1.74 13.66 14.27
N LEU A 85 -2.88 12.99 14.19
CA LEU A 85 -3.94 13.03 15.19
C LEU A 85 -3.93 11.84 16.14
N PHE A 86 -3.44 10.69 15.73
CA PHE A 86 -3.46 9.49 16.55
C PHE A 86 -2.54 9.58 17.76
N THR A 87 -2.92 8.92 18.87
CA THR A 87 -2.22 9.01 20.16
C THR A 87 -1.75 7.67 20.72
N GLY A 88 -2.11 6.55 20.07
CA GLY A 88 -1.83 5.20 20.55
C GLY A 88 -0.35 4.82 20.56
N GLU A 89 -0.01 3.90 21.46
CA GLU A 89 1.32 3.27 21.53
C GLU A 89 1.62 2.37 20.34
N TYR A 90 0.56 1.91 19.68
CA TYR A 90 0.59 1.16 18.43
C TYR A 90 -0.33 1.81 17.41
N VAL A 91 0.04 1.71 16.15
CA VAL A 91 -0.75 2.24 15.04
C VAL A 91 -0.87 1.22 13.92
N THR A 92 -2.04 1.15 13.34
CA THR A 92 -2.34 0.47 12.07
C THR A 92 -3.10 1.43 11.16
N TRP A 93 -2.97 1.25 9.86
CA TRP A 93 -3.77 1.98 8.88
C TRP A 93 -4.55 0.96 8.05
N ILE A 94 -5.84 1.17 7.94
CA ILE A 94 -6.78 0.24 7.32
C ILE A 94 -7.62 1.01 6.32
N ASP A 95 -7.83 0.45 5.15
CA ASP A 95 -8.69 1.06 4.14
C ASP A 95 -10.16 0.97 4.56
N SER A 96 -10.93 2.04 4.33
CA SER A 96 -12.31 2.18 4.82
C SER A 96 -13.33 1.23 4.17
N ASP A 97 -12.92 0.53 3.13
CA ASP A 97 -13.71 -0.44 2.39
C ASP A 97 -13.39 -1.90 2.73
N ASP A 98 -12.46 -2.12 3.66
CA ASP A 98 -12.02 -3.44 4.08
C ASP A 98 -12.57 -3.84 5.47
N GLU A 99 -12.25 -5.05 5.91
CA GLU A 99 -12.71 -5.64 7.15
C GLU A 99 -11.56 -6.31 7.90
N ILE A 100 -11.55 -6.22 9.23
CA ILE A 100 -10.60 -6.93 10.09
C ILE A 100 -11.34 -7.93 10.98
N MET A 101 -10.84 -9.17 11.03
CA MET A 101 -11.48 -10.22 11.83
C MET A 101 -11.33 -9.96 13.34
N PRO A 102 -12.19 -10.51 14.20
CA PRO A 102 -12.32 -10.11 15.61
C PRO A 102 -11.04 -10.11 16.44
N ASP A 103 -10.10 -11.02 16.17
CA ASP A 103 -8.84 -11.12 16.92
C ASP A 103 -7.66 -10.42 16.23
N PHE A 104 -7.92 -9.65 15.15
CA PHE A 104 -6.87 -9.03 14.34
C PHE A 104 -5.91 -8.15 15.15
N ILE A 105 -6.44 -7.27 15.98
CA ILE A 105 -5.62 -6.37 16.83
C ILE A 105 -5.01 -7.15 17.99
N LYS A 106 -5.81 -7.96 18.71
CA LYS A 106 -5.38 -8.68 19.89
C LYS A 106 -4.18 -9.56 19.63
N THR A 107 -4.24 -10.40 18.59
CA THR A 107 -3.17 -11.35 18.27
C THR A 107 -1.87 -10.65 17.88
N LYS A 108 -1.95 -9.49 17.21
CA LYS A 108 -0.77 -8.69 16.86
C LYS A 108 -0.13 -8.01 18.06
N ILE A 109 -0.95 -7.47 18.98
CA ILE A 109 -0.42 -6.90 20.23
C ILE A 109 0.26 -7.99 21.05
N GLU A 110 -0.40 -9.12 21.28
CA GLU A 110 0.18 -10.24 22.02
C GLU A 110 1.50 -10.73 21.40
N PHE A 111 1.57 -10.75 20.07
CA PHE A 111 2.80 -11.09 19.36
C PHE A 111 3.91 -10.06 19.60
N LEU A 112 3.65 -8.76 19.41
CA LEU A 112 4.66 -7.71 19.55
C LEU A 112 5.11 -7.49 21.01
N GLU A 113 4.25 -7.78 21.98
CA GLU A 113 4.61 -7.76 23.41
C GLU A 113 5.49 -8.96 23.80
N LYS A 114 5.26 -10.12 23.20
CA LYS A 114 6.02 -11.34 23.46
C LYS A 114 7.36 -11.37 22.73
N HIS A 115 7.46 -10.73 21.57
CA HIS A 115 8.60 -10.77 20.65
C HIS A 115 9.21 -9.37 20.50
N SER A 116 10.06 -8.99 21.46
CA SER A 116 10.66 -7.65 21.54
C SER A 116 11.58 -7.32 20.37
N GLU A 117 12.08 -8.32 19.64
CA GLU A 117 12.90 -8.19 18.44
C GLU A 117 12.13 -7.58 17.25
N TYR A 118 10.77 -7.62 17.27
CA TYR A 118 9.94 -7.00 16.25
C TYR A 118 9.34 -5.68 16.72
N VAL A 119 9.37 -4.69 15.84
CA VAL A 119 8.70 -3.40 16.05
C VAL A 119 7.44 -3.26 15.23
N TYR A 120 7.21 -4.17 14.29
CA TYR A 120 6.02 -4.24 13.46
C TYR A 120 5.73 -5.67 13.01
N CYS A 121 4.46 -5.92 12.72
CA CYS A 121 4.01 -7.23 12.28
C CYS A 121 2.85 -7.10 11.28
N TYR A 122 2.61 -8.18 10.56
CA TYR A 122 1.47 -8.35 9.65
C TYR A 122 0.79 -9.70 9.90
N GLY A 123 -0.34 -9.91 9.28
CA GLY A 123 -1.07 -11.17 9.39
C GLY A 123 -1.46 -11.73 8.03
N LYS A 124 -2.32 -12.72 8.05
CA LYS A 124 -2.95 -13.29 6.88
C LYS A 124 -3.90 -12.27 6.25
N ALA A 125 -3.96 -12.23 4.92
CA ALA A 125 -4.98 -11.49 4.21
C ALA A 125 -5.77 -12.40 3.27
N VAL A 126 -7.09 -12.24 3.28
CA VAL A 126 -8.02 -12.97 2.43
C VAL A 126 -8.65 -11.97 1.48
N VAL A 127 -8.47 -12.19 0.19
CA VAL A 127 -9.04 -11.35 -0.88
C VAL A 127 -10.36 -11.98 -1.32
N VAL A 128 -11.43 -11.22 -1.26
CA VAL A 128 -12.77 -11.67 -1.60
C VAL A 128 -13.41 -10.76 -2.64
N ASP A 129 -14.39 -11.28 -3.34
CA ASP A 129 -15.25 -10.52 -4.24
C ASP A 129 -16.27 -9.69 -3.42
N GLU A 130 -16.48 -8.42 -3.76
CA GLU A 130 -17.44 -7.56 -3.06
C GLU A 130 -18.88 -8.08 -3.26
N ASP A 131 -19.20 -8.55 -4.46
CA ASP A 131 -20.55 -9.03 -4.81
C ASP A 131 -20.79 -10.47 -4.30
N GLU A 132 -19.71 -11.25 -4.09
CA GLU A 132 -19.74 -12.62 -3.57
C GLU A 132 -18.76 -12.77 -2.39
N PRO A 133 -19.03 -12.21 -1.17
CA PRO A 133 -18.04 -12.13 -0.08
C PRO A 133 -17.56 -13.47 0.48
N ASP A 134 -18.23 -14.56 0.17
CA ASP A 134 -17.82 -15.93 0.50
C ASP A 134 -16.84 -16.51 -0.53
N LYS A 135 -16.71 -15.88 -1.69
CA LYS A 135 -15.79 -16.29 -2.75
C LYS A 135 -14.40 -15.73 -2.52
N ILE A 136 -13.50 -16.60 -2.09
CA ILE A 136 -12.09 -16.25 -1.93
C ILE A 136 -11.44 -16.21 -3.30
N ILE A 137 -10.88 -15.04 -3.66
CA ILE A 137 -10.11 -14.81 -4.89
C ILE A 137 -8.64 -15.17 -4.68
N ASN A 138 -8.08 -14.76 -3.53
CA ASN A 138 -6.68 -15.00 -3.20
C ASN A 138 -6.45 -15.01 -1.69
N VAL A 139 -5.34 -15.60 -1.25
CA VAL A 139 -4.93 -15.60 0.14
C VAL A 139 -3.44 -15.24 0.21
N PHE A 140 -3.13 -14.22 0.99
CA PHE A 140 -1.76 -13.85 1.32
C PHE A 140 -1.44 -14.37 2.74
N GLU A 141 -0.45 -15.22 2.82
CA GLU A 141 0.03 -15.81 4.07
C GLU A 141 1.44 -15.30 4.40
N LYS A 142 2.17 -16.07 5.18
CA LYS A 142 3.55 -15.75 5.52
C LYS A 142 4.40 -15.66 4.26
N ARG A 143 5.09 -14.52 4.11
CA ARG A 143 6.04 -14.33 3.02
C ARG A 143 7.13 -15.39 3.05
N GLU A 144 7.37 -16.05 1.95
CA GLU A 144 8.46 -16.99 1.82
C GLU A 144 9.81 -16.26 1.77
N LYS A 145 10.65 -16.51 2.76
CA LYS A 145 12.03 -16.03 2.75
C LYS A 145 12.85 -16.93 1.85
N ASN A 146 12.94 -16.60 0.57
CA ASN A 146 13.78 -17.36 -0.37
C ASN A 146 15.29 -17.04 -0.23
N GLY A 147 15.67 -16.20 0.75
CA GLY A 147 17.06 -15.78 1.02
C GLY A 147 17.68 -14.89 -0.06
N ARG A 148 16.96 -14.62 -1.14
CA ARG A 148 17.46 -13.85 -2.29
C ARG A 148 17.25 -12.34 -2.12
N TYR A 149 16.17 -11.96 -1.43
CA TYR A 149 15.80 -10.56 -1.24
C TYR A 149 15.34 -10.31 0.20
N THR A 150 15.62 -9.11 0.70
CA THR A 150 15.13 -8.60 1.97
C THR A 150 13.68 -8.12 1.83
N PHE A 151 12.97 -7.96 2.96
CA PHE A 151 11.65 -7.34 2.98
C PHE A 151 11.64 -5.96 2.30
N PHE A 152 12.65 -5.13 2.61
CA PHE A 152 12.84 -3.83 1.98
C PHE A 152 12.89 -3.92 0.44
N GLU A 153 13.67 -4.87 -0.10
CA GLU A 153 13.80 -5.05 -1.55
C GLU A 153 12.50 -5.60 -2.18
N ASP A 154 11.76 -6.42 -1.47
CA ASP A 154 10.47 -6.91 -1.95
C ASP A 154 9.41 -5.80 -1.95
N VAL A 155 9.37 -4.93 -0.93
CA VAL A 155 8.53 -3.73 -0.93
C VAL A 155 8.90 -2.80 -2.10
N LEU A 156 10.21 -2.59 -2.32
CA LEU A 156 10.72 -1.72 -3.38
C LEU A 156 10.32 -2.19 -4.78
N MET A 157 10.24 -3.50 -5.00
CA MET A 157 9.92 -4.14 -6.27
C MET A 157 8.49 -4.67 -6.35
N VAL A 158 7.68 -4.45 -5.33
CA VAL A 158 6.29 -4.97 -5.22
C VAL A 158 6.25 -6.48 -5.49
N ARG A 159 7.06 -7.24 -4.75
CA ARG A 159 7.14 -8.70 -4.87
C ARG A 159 6.62 -9.36 -3.60
N ASP A 160 5.65 -10.25 -3.73
CA ASP A 160 5.10 -11.09 -2.64
C ASP A 160 4.74 -10.29 -1.37
N ILE A 161 4.28 -9.05 -1.53
CA ILE A 161 3.88 -8.15 -0.47
C ILE A 161 2.39 -7.85 -0.57
N PHE A 162 1.68 -8.08 0.51
CA PHE A 162 0.37 -7.51 0.77
C PHE A 162 0.56 -6.28 1.68
N PHE A 163 0.16 -5.11 1.19
CA PHE A 163 0.49 -3.85 1.84
C PHE A 163 -0.40 -3.47 3.04
N PRO A 164 -1.72 -3.77 3.08
CA PRO A 164 -2.57 -3.41 4.20
C PRO A 164 -2.33 -4.23 5.47
N GLY A 165 -2.82 -3.69 6.60
CA GLY A 165 -2.99 -4.46 7.82
C GLY A 165 -1.73 -4.69 8.66
N TYR A 166 -0.68 -3.88 8.51
CA TYR A 166 0.46 -3.88 9.44
C TYR A 166 0.10 -3.18 10.75
N LEU A 167 0.58 -3.73 11.88
CA LEU A 167 0.59 -3.06 13.18
C LEU A 167 2.02 -2.68 13.53
N VAL A 168 2.22 -1.43 13.94
CA VAL A 168 3.56 -0.85 14.15
C VAL A 168 3.61 -0.21 15.53
N LYS A 169 4.72 -0.37 16.27
CA LYS A 169 5.02 0.40 17.49
C LYS A 169 5.20 1.88 17.10
N THR A 170 4.41 2.77 17.67
CA THR A 170 4.43 4.21 17.36
C THR A 170 5.83 4.80 17.46
N ALA A 171 6.58 4.43 18.49
CA ALA A 171 7.97 4.87 18.67
C ALA A 171 8.91 4.46 17.52
N ALA A 172 8.64 3.34 16.85
CA ALA A 172 9.41 2.92 15.67
C ALA A 172 8.98 3.69 14.41
N LEU A 173 7.67 3.91 14.25
CA LEU A 173 7.16 4.72 13.14
C LEU A 173 7.73 6.14 13.16
N GLU A 174 7.69 6.81 14.31
CA GLU A 174 8.16 8.19 14.50
C GLU A 174 9.66 8.37 14.21
N LYS A 175 10.47 7.34 14.47
CA LYS A 175 11.90 7.37 14.13
C LYS A 175 12.15 7.35 12.64
N VAL A 176 11.26 6.77 11.85
CA VAL A 176 11.49 6.56 10.40
C VAL A 176 10.60 7.43 9.53
N ILE A 177 9.45 7.87 10.02
CA ILE A 177 8.52 8.78 9.34
C ILE A 177 8.56 10.14 10.05
N LEU A 178 9.48 10.99 9.58
CA LEU A 178 9.68 12.31 10.17
C LEU A 178 8.41 13.16 10.10
N ASN A 179 8.07 13.80 11.22
CA ASN A 179 6.86 14.61 11.38
C ASN A 179 5.56 13.84 11.08
N ARG A 180 5.60 12.50 11.13
CA ARG A 180 4.47 11.63 10.76
C ARG A 180 3.89 12.00 9.38
N GLU A 181 4.77 12.20 8.39
CA GLU A 181 4.37 12.71 7.08
C GLU A 181 5.02 11.93 5.94
N ILE A 182 4.19 11.44 5.00
CA ILE A 182 4.61 10.81 3.76
C ILE A 182 4.39 11.76 2.58
N TYR A 183 4.99 11.46 1.44
CA TYR A 183 4.81 12.23 0.21
C TYR A 183 3.38 12.06 -0.34
N THR A 184 2.76 13.17 -0.75
CA THR A 184 1.36 13.20 -1.20
C THR A 184 1.16 13.02 -2.71
N GLY A 185 2.16 12.49 -3.41
CA GLY A 185 2.00 12.08 -4.81
C GLY A 185 0.98 10.95 -4.98
N ALA A 186 0.55 10.69 -6.19
CA ALA A 186 -0.50 9.73 -6.50
C ALA A 186 -0.12 8.29 -6.16
N GLY A 187 -0.80 7.68 -5.18
CA GLY A 187 -0.69 6.26 -4.80
C GLY A 187 0.45 5.93 -3.83
N GLY A 188 0.62 4.63 -3.51
CA GLY A 188 1.80 4.09 -2.83
C GLY A 188 2.03 4.47 -1.36
N GLN A 189 0.99 4.90 -0.62
CA GLN A 189 1.11 5.31 0.78
C GLN A 189 1.70 4.19 1.68
N ASN A 190 1.29 2.96 1.48
CA ASN A 190 1.78 1.81 2.26
C ASN A 190 3.29 1.60 2.09
N ALA A 191 3.79 1.64 0.85
CA ALA A 191 5.21 1.47 0.56
C ALA A 191 6.06 2.55 1.23
N GLN A 192 5.56 3.79 1.34
CA GLN A 192 6.26 4.90 1.97
C GLN A 192 6.47 4.71 3.47
N ILE A 193 5.61 3.94 4.13
CA ILE A 193 5.76 3.58 5.54
C ILE A 193 6.59 2.31 5.69
N LEU A 194 6.36 1.31 4.86
CA LEU A 194 7.00 0.01 4.98
C LEU A 194 8.48 0.02 4.54
N LEU A 195 8.85 0.84 3.55
CA LEU A 195 10.25 0.94 3.10
C LEU A 195 11.20 1.38 4.21
N PRO A 196 10.99 2.53 4.90
CA PRO A 196 11.88 2.93 5.97
C PRO A 196 11.83 1.97 7.16
N LEU A 197 10.67 1.37 7.48
CA LEU A 197 10.60 0.31 8.50
C LEU A 197 11.45 -0.90 8.12
N GLY A 198 11.33 -1.38 6.89
CA GLY A 198 12.11 -2.50 6.37
C GLY A 198 13.62 -2.19 6.31
N TRP A 199 14.01 -0.95 6.01
CA TRP A 199 15.39 -0.53 5.99
C TRP A 199 16.06 -0.55 7.38
N TYR A 200 15.40 0.03 8.38
CA TYR A 200 15.96 0.19 9.71
C TYR A 200 15.74 -1.00 10.64
N TYR A 201 14.63 -1.74 10.46
CA TYR A 201 14.23 -2.81 11.37
C TYR A 201 14.15 -4.20 10.71
N GLY A 202 14.36 -4.27 9.40
CA GLY A 202 14.36 -5.55 8.69
C GLY A 202 12.98 -6.17 8.52
N GLU A 203 12.89 -7.48 8.72
CA GLU A 203 11.69 -8.27 8.50
C GLU A 203 10.59 -8.00 9.52
N PRO A 204 9.32 -7.85 9.12
CA PRO A 204 8.18 -7.84 10.03
C PRO A 204 7.94 -9.21 10.66
N GLY A 205 7.33 -9.21 11.85
CA GLY A 205 6.77 -10.44 12.42
C GLY A 205 5.52 -10.89 11.64
N TYR A 206 5.28 -12.21 11.58
CA TYR A 206 4.06 -12.76 10.98
C TYR A 206 3.15 -13.36 12.05
N VAL A 207 1.85 -13.03 12.01
CA VAL A 207 0.83 -13.45 12.97
C VAL A 207 -0.27 -14.20 12.21
N GLU A 208 -0.23 -15.53 12.22
CA GLU A 208 -1.10 -16.39 11.43
C GLU A 208 -2.60 -16.17 11.68
N ASN A 209 -2.98 -16.03 12.95
CA ASN A 209 -4.38 -15.88 13.36
C ASN A 209 -4.92 -14.44 13.26
N SER A 210 -4.12 -13.51 12.72
CA SER A 210 -4.54 -12.14 12.49
C SER A 210 -4.97 -11.98 11.03
N VAL A 211 -6.28 -11.90 10.78
CA VAL A 211 -6.82 -11.94 9.42
C VAL A 211 -7.39 -10.59 9.00
N TYR A 212 -6.91 -10.11 7.86
CA TYR A 212 -7.41 -8.94 7.12
C TYR A 212 -8.25 -9.45 5.95
N LYS A 213 -9.44 -8.91 5.73
CA LYS A 213 -10.32 -9.25 4.61
C LYS A 213 -10.39 -8.08 3.65
N TYR A 214 -9.79 -8.27 2.48
CA TYR A 214 -9.71 -7.28 1.41
C TYR A 214 -10.81 -7.51 0.38
N TYR A 215 -11.58 -6.48 0.09
CA TYR A 215 -12.69 -6.53 -0.86
C TYR A 215 -12.30 -5.99 -2.22
N VAL A 216 -12.43 -6.82 -3.26
CA VAL A 216 -12.22 -6.42 -4.66
C VAL A 216 -13.55 -5.96 -5.24
N ARG A 217 -13.60 -4.71 -5.69
CA ARG A 217 -14.75 -4.12 -6.37
C ARG A 217 -14.44 -3.89 -7.83
N SER A 218 -15.45 -4.00 -8.67
CA SER A 218 -15.37 -3.73 -10.12
C SER A 218 -14.99 -2.26 -10.44
N ASP A 219 -15.33 -1.34 -9.54
CA ASP A 219 -15.05 0.10 -9.65
C ASP A 219 -13.81 0.56 -8.87
N SER A 220 -13.10 -0.36 -8.22
CA SER A 220 -11.93 -0.01 -7.41
C SER A 220 -10.80 0.57 -8.27
N HIS A 221 -10.07 1.54 -7.70
CA HIS A 221 -8.90 2.13 -8.36
C HIS A 221 -7.81 1.10 -8.72
N SER A 222 -7.74 0.00 -7.97
CA SER A 222 -6.74 -1.06 -8.14
C SER A 222 -7.12 -2.06 -9.24
N HIS A 223 -8.41 -2.22 -9.56
CA HIS A 223 -8.92 -3.27 -10.44
C HIS A 223 -9.74 -2.77 -11.64
N SER A 224 -9.93 -1.44 -11.81
CA SER A 224 -10.53 -0.88 -13.02
C SER A 224 -9.74 -1.33 -14.25
N GLN A 225 -10.44 -1.62 -15.38
CA GLN A 225 -9.81 -2.06 -16.64
C GLN A 225 -8.61 -1.17 -16.97
N ASN A 226 -7.41 -1.64 -16.66
CA ASN A 226 -6.18 -0.90 -16.86
C ASN A 226 -5.71 -1.11 -18.31
N THR A 227 -5.89 -0.08 -19.14
CA THR A 227 -5.15 -0.05 -20.40
C THR A 227 -3.66 0.01 -20.12
N SER A 228 -2.84 -0.51 -21.04
CA SER A 228 -1.37 -0.47 -20.88
C SER A 228 -0.84 0.95 -20.67
N GLU A 229 -1.51 1.98 -21.21
CA GLU A 229 -1.16 3.39 -20.99
C GLU A 229 -1.42 3.82 -19.52
N LYS A 230 -2.55 3.42 -18.93
CA LYS A 230 -2.82 3.70 -17.51
C LYS A 230 -1.81 3.00 -16.62
N VAL A 231 -1.47 1.75 -16.92
CA VAL A 231 -0.43 1.00 -16.20
C VAL A 231 0.94 1.71 -16.29
N ILE A 232 1.32 2.18 -17.46
CA ILE A 232 2.57 2.96 -17.65
C ILE A 232 2.55 4.21 -16.76
N GLN A 233 1.44 4.94 -16.69
CA GLN A 233 1.33 6.11 -15.84
C GLN A 233 1.39 5.76 -14.35
N GLN A 234 0.75 4.68 -13.92
CA GLN A 234 0.83 4.16 -12.56
C GLN A 234 2.28 3.79 -12.18
N LEU A 235 3.00 3.11 -13.09
CA LEU A 235 4.42 2.77 -12.90
C LEU A 235 5.31 4.01 -12.76
N TYR A 236 5.02 5.09 -13.48
CA TYR A 236 5.69 6.38 -13.31
C TYR A 236 5.43 6.98 -11.93
N ASN A 237 4.16 7.05 -11.54
CA ASN A 237 3.77 7.60 -10.25
C ASN A 237 4.44 6.81 -9.11
N TYR A 238 4.42 5.48 -9.20
CA TYR A 238 4.99 4.61 -8.18
C TYR A 238 6.52 4.77 -8.09
N GLU A 239 7.22 4.84 -9.23
CA GLU A 239 8.67 5.13 -9.26
C GLU A 239 8.98 6.46 -8.54
N GLN A 240 8.23 7.54 -8.82
CA GLN A 240 8.45 8.83 -8.16
C GLN A 240 8.25 8.74 -6.65
N ILE A 241 7.20 8.06 -6.20
CA ILE A 241 6.92 7.84 -4.77
C ILE A 241 8.08 7.10 -4.10
N LEU A 242 8.59 6.05 -4.72
CA LEU A 242 9.72 5.29 -4.18
C LEU A 242 10.98 6.14 -4.11
N LEU A 243 11.31 6.88 -5.15
CA LEU A 243 12.49 7.77 -5.17
C LEU A 243 12.39 8.84 -4.09
N HIS A 244 11.25 9.51 -3.94
CA HIS A 244 11.02 10.48 -2.85
C HIS A 244 11.13 9.81 -1.47
N THR A 245 10.63 8.59 -1.32
CA THR A 245 10.74 7.86 -0.06
C THR A 245 12.19 7.53 0.27
N LEU A 246 12.97 7.07 -0.72
CA LEU A 246 14.39 6.77 -0.55
C LEU A 246 15.20 8.02 -0.17
N GLU A 247 14.91 9.17 -0.75
CA GLU A 247 15.54 10.46 -0.44
C GLU A 247 15.33 10.90 1.01
N ARG A 248 14.21 10.50 1.63
CA ARG A 248 13.86 10.83 3.04
C ARG A 248 14.52 9.89 4.05
N ILE A 249 15.07 8.76 3.63
CA ILE A 249 15.82 7.86 4.50
C ILE A 249 17.24 8.45 4.71
N SER A 250 17.59 8.73 5.97
CA SER A 250 18.82 9.45 6.30
C SER A 250 20.12 8.67 6.02
N ASP A 251 20.07 7.34 5.86
CA ASP A 251 21.24 6.51 5.58
C ASP A 251 21.63 6.61 4.10
N LYS A 252 22.82 7.21 3.84
CA LYS A 252 23.34 7.38 2.47
C LYS A 252 23.51 6.06 1.70
N LYS A 253 23.60 4.91 2.37
CA LYS A 253 23.68 3.59 1.71
C LYS A 253 22.44 3.28 0.89
N ILE A 254 21.33 3.95 1.17
CA ILE A 254 20.06 3.82 0.44
C ILE A 254 20.19 4.30 -1.03
N LEU A 255 21.07 5.25 -1.31
CA LEU A 255 21.17 5.90 -2.63
C LEU A 255 21.49 4.94 -3.78
N LYS A 256 22.13 3.79 -3.47
CA LYS A 256 22.35 2.73 -4.47
C LYS A 256 21.06 2.18 -5.06
N TYR A 257 19.96 2.27 -4.31
CA TYR A 257 18.66 1.76 -4.76
C TYR A 257 17.94 2.68 -5.74
N ASN A 258 18.34 3.96 -5.84
CA ASN A 258 17.75 4.88 -6.83
C ASN A 258 17.96 4.36 -8.26
N ASP A 259 19.17 3.89 -8.58
CA ASP A 259 19.45 3.32 -9.90
C ASP A 259 18.70 2.00 -10.13
N ILE A 260 18.57 1.17 -9.09
CA ILE A 260 17.84 -0.09 -9.16
C ILE A 260 16.36 0.17 -9.46
N VAL A 261 15.73 1.12 -8.75
CA VAL A 261 14.34 1.54 -8.98
C VAL A 261 14.15 2.04 -10.41
N LYS A 262 14.97 3.00 -10.86
CA LYS A 262 14.88 3.56 -12.21
C LYS A 262 15.01 2.48 -13.29
N LYS A 263 15.95 1.56 -13.14
CA LYS A 263 16.16 0.44 -14.07
C LYS A 263 14.96 -0.50 -14.11
N TYR A 264 14.46 -0.88 -12.93
CA TYR A 264 13.35 -1.79 -12.80
C TYR A 264 12.06 -1.23 -13.44
N TYR A 265 11.69 0.00 -13.06
CA TYR A 265 10.46 0.63 -13.55
C TYR A 265 10.55 1.03 -15.03
N ALA A 266 11.72 1.45 -15.54
CA ALA A 266 11.91 1.66 -16.96
C ALA A 266 11.69 0.37 -17.77
N LYS A 267 12.13 -0.79 -17.23
CA LYS A 267 11.92 -2.09 -17.88
C LYS A 267 10.44 -2.47 -17.91
N LEU A 268 9.72 -2.27 -16.80
CA LEU A 268 8.28 -2.53 -16.73
C LEU A 268 7.49 -1.64 -17.69
N ARG A 269 7.79 -0.34 -17.72
CA ARG A 269 7.14 0.60 -18.67
C ARG A 269 7.39 0.22 -20.12
N PHE A 270 8.60 -0.20 -20.46
CA PHE A 270 8.88 -0.66 -21.82
C PHE A 270 8.08 -1.92 -22.15
N GLY A 271 8.00 -2.92 -21.26
CA GLY A 271 7.15 -4.10 -21.45
C GLY A 271 5.71 -3.74 -21.76
N ASN A 272 5.09 -2.92 -20.89
CA ASN A 272 3.71 -2.45 -21.08
C ASN A 272 3.55 -1.61 -22.37
N ALA A 273 4.55 -0.82 -22.77
CA ALA A 273 4.50 -0.09 -24.02
C ALA A 273 4.47 -1.03 -25.23
N VAL A 274 5.21 -2.14 -25.20
CA VAL A 274 5.19 -3.17 -26.26
C VAL A 274 3.79 -3.78 -26.41
N ASP A 275 3.08 -4.02 -25.30
CA ASP A 275 1.72 -4.58 -25.31
C ASP A 275 0.70 -3.65 -25.98
N THR A 276 0.94 -2.32 -25.98
CA THR A 276 0.09 -1.37 -26.72
C THR A 276 0.19 -1.49 -28.24
N LYS A 277 1.28 -2.06 -28.76
CA LYS A 277 1.66 -2.07 -30.19
C LYS A 277 1.75 -0.66 -30.82
N LYS A 278 1.79 0.41 -30.04
CA LYS A 278 1.90 1.80 -30.50
C LYS A 278 3.37 2.20 -30.68
N ALA A 279 3.81 2.40 -31.92
CA ALA A 279 5.22 2.64 -32.27
C ALA A 279 5.84 3.82 -31.48
N GLU A 280 5.13 4.94 -31.37
CA GLU A 280 5.65 6.14 -30.65
C GLU A 280 5.85 5.86 -29.15
N LEU A 281 4.92 5.14 -28.52
CA LEU A 281 5.01 4.80 -27.12
C LEU A 281 6.17 3.83 -26.85
N ILE A 282 6.31 2.82 -27.71
CA ILE A 282 7.41 1.84 -27.66
C ILE A 282 8.75 2.55 -27.83
N LYS A 283 8.85 3.47 -28.82
CA LYS A 283 10.06 4.27 -29.05
C LYS A 283 10.44 5.09 -27.82
N LYS A 284 9.48 5.81 -27.25
CA LYS A 284 9.68 6.63 -26.03
C LYS A 284 10.28 5.77 -24.91
N HIS A 285 9.62 4.69 -24.54
CA HIS A 285 10.02 3.87 -23.39
C HIS A 285 11.25 3.00 -23.66
N TYR A 286 11.51 2.62 -24.90
CA TYR A 286 12.79 2.00 -25.26
C TYR A 286 13.98 2.96 -25.07
N LEU A 287 13.84 4.22 -25.46
CA LEU A 287 14.89 5.24 -25.26
C LEU A 287 15.14 5.52 -23.77
N GLU A 288 14.08 5.54 -22.96
CA GLU A 288 14.21 5.63 -21.49
C GLU A 288 14.96 4.42 -20.93
N LEU A 289 14.57 3.20 -21.31
CA LEU A 289 15.25 1.96 -20.88
C LEU A 289 16.72 1.94 -21.32
N LYS A 290 17.01 2.37 -22.55
CA LYS A 290 18.38 2.44 -23.06
C LYS A 290 19.25 3.40 -22.23
N LYS A 291 18.71 4.54 -21.79
CA LYS A 291 19.42 5.49 -20.91
C LYS A 291 19.82 4.89 -19.56
N THR A 292 19.09 3.88 -19.06
CA THR A 292 19.43 3.18 -17.82
C THR A 292 20.59 2.18 -17.98
N GLY A 293 21.03 1.92 -19.21
CA GLY A 293 22.07 0.93 -19.50
C GLY A 293 21.62 -0.54 -19.39
N THR A 294 20.33 -0.81 -19.23
CA THR A 294 19.80 -2.19 -19.02
C THR A 294 19.04 -2.76 -20.21
N ALA A 295 18.95 -2.02 -21.32
CA ALA A 295 18.32 -2.53 -22.55
C ALA A 295 19.09 -3.73 -23.12
N THR A 296 18.38 -4.84 -23.34
CA THR A 296 18.92 -6.09 -23.89
C THR A 296 18.77 -6.16 -25.41
N LYS A 297 19.44 -7.15 -26.04
CA LYS A 297 19.24 -7.45 -27.48
C LYS A 297 17.78 -7.79 -27.79
N LYS A 298 17.08 -8.48 -26.86
CA LYS A 298 15.64 -8.79 -26.97
C LYS A 298 14.79 -7.52 -26.98
N ASP A 299 15.12 -6.56 -26.13
CA ASP A 299 14.41 -5.27 -26.08
C ASP A 299 14.60 -4.47 -27.37
N PHE A 300 15.82 -4.49 -27.91
CA PHE A 300 16.11 -3.87 -29.19
C PHE A 300 15.34 -4.54 -30.35
N ALA A 301 15.28 -5.87 -30.37
CA ALA A 301 14.51 -6.59 -31.39
C ALA A 301 13.00 -6.23 -31.31
N LEU A 302 12.42 -6.17 -30.11
CA LEU A 302 11.03 -5.73 -29.90
C LEU A 302 10.82 -4.28 -30.36
N TYR A 303 11.74 -3.38 -30.03
CA TYR A 303 11.70 -1.99 -30.48
C TYR A 303 11.68 -1.93 -32.03
N ILE A 304 12.60 -2.60 -32.71
CA ILE A 304 12.67 -2.63 -34.19
C ILE A 304 11.42 -3.25 -34.81
N LYS A 305 10.93 -4.34 -34.25
CA LYS A 305 9.71 -5.03 -34.72
C LYS A 305 8.52 -4.09 -34.87
N TYR A 306 8.33 -3.17 -33.96
CA TYR A 306 7.16 -2.30 -33.93
C TYR A 306 7.41 -0.89 -34.47
N THR A 307 8.67 -0.42 -34.54
CA THR A 307 8.96 0.97 -34.90
C THR A 307 9.64 1.14 -36.25
N ASN A 308 10.25 0.08 -36.82
CA ASN A 308 11.00 0.18 -38.07
C ASN A 308 10.79 -1.01 -38.99
N ARG A 309 9.83 -0.88 -39.92
CA ARG A 309 9.46 -1.93 -40.88
C ARG A 309 10.65 -2.39 -41.78
N VAL A 310 11.52 -1.45 -42.17
CA VAL A 310 12.68 -1.75 -43.04
C VAL A 310 13.71 -2.59 -42.29
N LEU A 311 14.14 -2.13 -41.10
CA LEU A 311 15.11 -2.88 -40.28
C LEU A 311 14.56 -4.22 -39.82
N ARG A 312 13.27 -4.31 -39.53
CA ARG A 312 12.60 -5.58 -39.22
C ARG A 312 12.82 -6.64 -40.29
N ASN A 313 12.62 -6.26 -41.55
CA ASN A 313 12.80 -7.18 -42.70
C ASN A 313 14.28 -7.58 -42.88
N ILE A 314 15.21 -6.62 -42.72
CA ILE A 314 16.67 -6.88 -42.86
C ILE A 314 17.17 -7.81 -41.73
N LEU A 315 16.69 -7.64 -40.53
CA LEU A 315 17.11 -8.39 -39.32
C LEU A 315 16.35 -9.71 -39.14
N HIS A 316 15.43 -10.07 -40.03
CA HIS A 316 14.57 -11.27 -39.97
C HIS A 316 13.83 -11.38 -38.59
N ILE A 317 13.36 -10.26 -38.03
CA ILE A 317 12.61 -10.21 -36.76
C ILE A 317 11.14 -10.47 -37.08
N GLY A 318 10.61 -11.62 -36.66
CA GLY A 318 9.24 -12.09 -36.88
C GLY A 318 8.16 -11.37 -36.02
#